data_424218aa254dc9dbce5cdbcbf9653917
#
_entry.id   424218aa254dc9dbce5cdbcbf9653917
#
_cell.length_a   1.000
_cell.length_b   1.000
_cell.length_c   1.000
_cell.angle_alpha   90.00
_cell.angle_beta   90.00
_cell.angle_gamma   90.00
#
_symmetry.space_group_name_H-M   'P 1'
#
loop_
_entity.id
_entity.type
_entity.pdbx_description
1 polymer ?
#
loop_
_entity_poly.entity_id
_entity_poly.type
_entity_poly.pdbx_seq_one_letter_code
_entity_poly.pdbx_strand_id
1 'polypeptide(L)'
;MWAPDVHVWNGRFFRELGNTAPGPQIELALTDTQELIPDFALREVMDFYLLSRSDARRLQALREHLRRTLPPPAAGDAEQLAQNYSGYLAAHASLLAAQNFHDTPDLGRLAAWQQQQRELRLRMLGPRVTEEWFGAEDAYLTQALEEAGRGASAPPDNEDEARHQQHMQQVLRDAVSSARPAQRYAPAAN
;
A
#
# COMPACT_ATOMS: atom_id res chain seq x y z
N MET A 1 -20.14 -19.30 7.32
CA MET A 1 -18.84 -19.31 6.63
C MET A 1 -18.67 -17.91 6.06
N TRP A 2 -17.92 -17.08 6.77
CA TRP A 2 -17.79 -15.63 6.52
C TRP A 2 -16.51 -15.43 5.70
N ALA A 3 -16.65 -15.04 4.45
CA ALA A 3 -15.52 -14.52 3.68
C ALA A 3 -15.40 -13.04 4.05
N PRO A 4 -14.24 -12.56 4.52
CA PRO A 4 -14.04 -11.13 4.64
C PRO A 4 -14.03 -10.54 3.23
N ASP A 5 -14.90 -9.55 2.99
CA ASP A 5 -14.79 -8.70 1.82
C ASP A 5 -13.42 -8.02 1.84
N VAL A 6 -12.49 -8.60 1.12
CA VAL A 6 -11.21 -7.96 0.86
C VAL A 6 -11.51 -6.84 -0.13
N HIS A 7 -11.82 -5.67 0.39
CA HIS A 7 -11.85 -4.46 -0.41
C HIS A 7 -10.43 -4.25 -0.96
N VAL A 8 -10.22 -4.75 -2.16
CA VAL A 8 -9.07 -4.39 -2.97
C VAL A 8 -8.97 -2.86 -2.98
N TRP A 9 -7.89 -2.35 -2.48
CA TRP A 9 -7.55 -0.95 -2.39
C TRP A 9 -7.52 -0.30 -3.78
N ASN A 10 -8.70 -0.04 -4.33
CA ASN A 10 -8.84 0.88 -5.45
C ASN A 10 -8.83 2.28 -4.87
N GLY A 11 -7.86 3.10 -5.24
CA GLY A 11 -7.74 4.52 -4.89
C GLY A 11 -8.95 5.40 -5.25
N ARG A 12 -10.16 4.84 -5.19
CA ARG A 12 -11.43 5.52 -5.42
C ARG A 12 -11.95 6.27 -4.21
N PHE A 13 -11.52 5.93 -3.00
CA PHE A 13 -12.04 6.55 -1.78
C PHE A 13 -11.62 8.02 -1.60
N PHE A 14 -10.52 8.44 -2.22
CA PHE A 14 -10.00 9.81 -2.07
C PHE A 14 -10.46 10.78 -3.14
N ARG A 15 -11.34 10.37 -4.07
CA ARG A 15 -11.71 11.21 -5.22
C ARG A 15 -12.80 12.26 -4.93
N GLU A 16 -13.50 12.15 -3.81
CA GLU A 16 -14.64 13.03 -3.49
C GLU A 16 -14.37 14.11 -2.43
N LEU A 17 -13.24 14.04 -1.73
CA LEU A 17 -12.88 15.06 -0.77
C LEU A 17 -12.12 16.17 -1.47
N GLY A 18 -12.84 17.24 -1.79
CA GLY A 18 -12.27 18.46 -2.36
C GLY A 18 -11.11 18.98 -1.50
N ASN A 19 -10.23 19.74 -2.11
CA ASN A 19 -8.94 20.26 -1.62
C ASN A 19 -9.00 21.12 -0.33
N THR A 20 -10.13 21.15 0.38
CA THR A 20 -10.40 21.94 1.59
C THR A 20 -10.94 21.11 2.76
N ALA A 21 -10.99 19.77 2.65
CA ALA A 21 -11.44 18.95 3.78
C ALA A 21 -10.45 19.06 4.96
N PRO A 22 -10.95 19.23 6.20
CA PRO A 22 -10.12 19.03 7.38
C PRO A 22 -9.50 17.66 7.30
N GLY A 23 -8.26 17.50 7.83
CA GLY A 23 -7.55 16.20 7.81
C GLY A 23 -8.42 15.08 8.37
N PRO A 24 -8.08 13.81 8.10
CA PRO A 24 -8.90 12.69 8.52
C PRO A 24 -9.11 12.73 10.03
N GLN A 25 -10.36 12.64 10.46
CA GLN A 25 -10.73 12.52 11.87
C GLN A 25 -10.67 11.02 12.24
N ILE A 26 -9.45 10.47 12.23
CA ILE A 26 -9.19 9.09 12.60
C ILE A 26 -8.53 9.13 13.98
N GLU A 27 -9.09 8.37 14.91
CA GLU A 27 -8.51 8.19 16.24
C GLU A 27 -7.31 7.26 16.12
N LEU A 28 -6.13 7.74 16.55
CA LEU A 28 -4.90 6.98 16.51
C LEU A 28 -4.71 6.19 17.80
N ALA A 29 -4.37 4.92 17.67
CA ALA A 29 -4.23 4.03 18.80
C ALA A 29 -2.92 4.27 19.58
N LEU A 30 -3.05 4.26 20.89
CA LEU A 30 -1.94 4.37 21.84
C LEU A 30 -2.00 3.22 22.85
N THR A 31 -0.85 2.86 23.38
CA THR A 31 -0.78 1.97 24.56
C THR A 31 -1.25 2.70 25.83
N ASP A 32 -1.46 1.95 26.90
CA ASP A 32 -1.78 2.53 28.23
C ASP A 32 -0.67 3.48 28.73
N THR A 33 0.56 3.32 28.22
CA THR A 33 1.71 4.18 28.51
C THR A 33 1.86 5.34 27.52
N GLN A 34 0.84 5.58 26.67
CA GLN A 34 0.81 6.63 25.65
C GLN A 34 1.90 6.47 24.57
N GLU A 35 2.36 5.26 24.33
CA GLU A 35 3.25 4.95 23.23
C GLU A 35 2.46 4.71 21.94
N LEU A 36 3.04 5.04 20.79
CA LEU A 36 2.42 4.88 19.47
C LEU A 36 2.18 3.41 19.13
N ILE A 37 0.96 3.08 18.74
CA ILE A 37 0.65 1.81 18.07
C ILE A 37 0.60 2.10 16.57
N PRO A 38 1.55 1.57 15.78
CA PRO A 38 1.59 1.79 14.34
C PRO A 38 0.62 0.86 13.60
N ASP A 39 -0.67 1.03 13.87
CA ASP A 39 -1.76 0.28 13.27
C ASP A 39 -2.13 0.77 11.86
N PHE A 40 -3.14 0.14 11.28
CA PHE A 40 -3.65 0.50 9.96
C PHE A 40 -4.26 1.91 9.92
N ALA A 41 -4.86 2.39 11.01
CA ALA A 41 -5.43 3.73 11.11
C ALA A 41 -4.35 4.81 10.95
N LEU A 42 -3.17 4.59 11.53
CA LEU A 42 -2.03 5.48 11.33
C LEU A 42 -1.55 5.48 9.86
N ARG A 43 -1.53 4.32 9.21
CA ARG A 43 -1.22 4.23 7.77
C ARG A 43 -2.21 5.04 6.93
N GLU A 44 -3.52 4.93 7.20
CA GLU A 44 -4.54 5.69 6.49
C GLU A 44 -4.33 7.21 6.61
N VAL A 45 -4.00 7.70 7.80
CA VAL A 45 -3.65 9.11 8.01
C VAL A 45 -2.44 9.49 7.17
N MET A 46 -1.39 8.68 7.17
CA MET A 46 -0.18 8.95 6.38
C MET A 46 -0.47 8.94 4.87
N ASP A 47 -1.22 7.98 4.39
CA ASP A 47 -1.63 7.87 2.99
C ASP A 47 -2.46 9.06 2.55
N PHE A 48 -3.40 9.53 3.38
CA PHE A 48 -4.18 10.72 3.11
C PHE A 48 -3.28 11.93 2.82
N TYR A 49 -2.27 12.18 3.64
CA TYR A 49 -1.37 13.33 3.45
C TYR A 49 -0.36 13.12 2.33
N LEU A 50 0.22 11.92 2.22
CA LEU A 50 1.37 11.67 1.34
C LEU A 50 0.98 11.28 -0.08
N LEU A 51 -0.19 10.63 -0.26
CA LEU A 51 -0.63 10.12 -1.56
C LEU A 51 -1.71 10.98 -2.21
N SER A 52 -2.63 11.58 -1.42
CA SER A 52 -3.73 12.37 -1.97
C SER A 52 -3.37 13.82 -2.30
N ARG A 53 -2.23 14.30 -1.84
CA ARG A 53 -1.75 15.67 -2.07
C ARG A 53 -0.52 15.67 -2.97
N SER A 54 -0.56 16.46 -4.04
CA SER A 54 0.61 16.72 -4.90
C SER A 54 1.51 17.86 -4.36
N ASP A 55 1.18 18.41 -3.19
CA ASP A 55 1.85 19.55 -2.58
C ASP A 55 3.24 19.14 -2.01
N ALA A 56 4.25 19.95 -2.24
CA ALA A 56 5.58 19.80 -1.65
C ALA A 56 5.58 19.86 -0.12
N ARG A 57 4.55 20.46 0.48
CA ARG A 57 4.38 20.60 1.94
C ARG A 57 3.65 19.42 2.60
N ARG A 58 3.29 18.39 1.84
CA ARG A 58 2.50 17.23 2.33
C ARG A 58 3.08 16.59 3.59
N LEU A 59 4.39 16.36 3.65
CA LEU A 59 5.04 15.78 4.82
C LEU A 59 5.01 16.73 6.02
N GLN A 60 5.17 18.02 5.80
CA GLN A 60 5.07 19.00 6.88
C GLN A 60 3.63 19.07 7.42
N ALA A 61 2.63 19.07 6.55
CA ALA A 61 1.22 19.07 6.95
C ALA A 61 0.88 17.80 7.77
N LEU A 62 1.42 16.64 7.39
CA LEU A 62 1.30 15.40 8.16
C LEU A 62 1.92 15.56 9.55
N ARG A 63 3.15 16.05 9.65
CA ARG A 63 3.83 16.27 10.93
C ARG A 63 3.04 17.23 11.85
N GLU A 64 2.52 18.32 11.30
CA GLU A 64 1.69 19.25 12.06
C GLU A 64 0.39 18.62 12.56
N HIS A 65 -0.22 17.74 11.75
CA HIS A 65 -1.37 16.95 12.15
C HIS A 65 -1.03 16.01 13.31
N LEU A 66 0.03 15.22 13.19
CA LEU A 66 0.47 14.27 14.22
C LEU A 66 0.79 14.94 15.56
N ARG A 67 1.46 16.11 15.53
CA ARG A 67 1.74 16.90 16.74
C ARG A 67 0.49 17.44 17.43
N ARG A 68 -0.57 17.70 16.69
CA ARG A 68 -1.83 18.18 17.27
C ARG A 68 -2.69 17.08 17.84
N THR A 69 -2.56 15.86 17.32
CA THR A 69 -3.45 14.74 17.64
C THR A 69 -2.83 13.76 18.63
N LEU A 70 -1.52 13.72 18.75
CA LEU A 70 -0.80 12.76 19.59
C LEU A 70 -0.08 13.47 20.76
N PRO A 71 0.07 12.80 21.91
CA PRO A 71 0.94 13.28 22.99
C PRO A 71 2.41 13.31 22.52
N PRO A 72 3.27 14.19 23.11
CA PRO A 72 4.62 14.44 22.61
C PRO A 72 5.48 13.20 22.32
N PRO A 73 5.54 12.16 23.18
CA PRO A 73 6.33 10.96 22.89
C PRO A 73 5.86 10.26 21.62
N ALA A 74 4.55 9.94 21.55
CA ALA A 74 3.95 9.28 20.40
C ALA A 74 4.01 10.14 19.11
N ALA A 75 3.90 11.45 19.25
CA ALA A 75 4.04 12.37 18.11
C ALA A 75 5.45 12.30 17.50
N GLY A 76 6.50 12.25 18.33
CA GLY A 76 7.88 12.11 17.87
C GLY A 76 8.11 10.82 17.09
N ASP A 77 7.62 9.69 17.60
CA ASP A 77 7.71 8.39 16.95
C ASP A 77 6.91 8.37 15.64
N ALA A 78 5.72 8.94 15.63
CA ALA A 78 4.89 9.06 14.43
C ALA A 78 5.52 9.94 13.35
N GLU A 79 6.17 11.03 13.73
CA GLU A 79 6.89 11.89 12.79
C GLU A 79 8.11 11.19 12.16
N GLN A 80 8.85 10.43 12.97
CA GLN A 80 9.96 9.62 12.46
C GLN A 80 9.45 8.56 11.49
N LEU A 81 8.35 7.86 11.85
CA LEU A 81 7.73 6.88 10.97
C LEU A 81 7.19 7.53 9.68
N ALA A 82 6.58 8.72 9.76
CA ALA A 82 6.13 9.47 8.59
C ALA A 82 7.28 9.84 7.64
N GLN A 83 8.44 10.21 8.18
CA GLN A 83 9.64 10.46 7.39
C GLN A 83 10.12 9.19 6.68
N ASN A 84 10.18 8.07 7.40
CA ASN A 84 10.59 6.77 6.87
C ASN A 84 9.60 6.30 5.79
N TYR A 85 8.30 6.46 6.02
CA TYR A 85 7.27 6.08 5.07
C TYR A 85 7.29 6.94 3.80
N SER A 86 7.50 8.25 3.93
CA SER A 86 7.70 9.13 2.77
C SER A 86 8.91 8.71 1.93
N GLY A 87 10.02 8.35 2.59
CA GLY A 87 11.20 7.80 1.92
C GLY A 87 10.92 6.45 1.24
N TYR A 88 10.18 5.56 1.92
CA TYR A 88 9.74 4.29 1.34
C TYR A 88 8.91 4.50 0.07
N LEU A 89 7.93 5.40 0.08
CA LEU A 89 7.09 5.69 -1.09
C LEU A 89 7.92 6.16 -2.29
N ALA A 90 8.92 7.01 -2.07
CA ALA A 90 9.82 7.47 -3.12
C ALA A 90 10.71 6.34 -3.67
N ALA A 91 11.29 5.52 -2.79
CA ALA A 91 12.11 4.39 -3.17
C ALA A 91 11.29 3.29 -3.89
N HIS A 92 10.06 3.05 -3.41
CA HIS A 92 9.13 2.13 -4.05
C HIS A 92 8.74 2.58 -5.47
N ALA A 93 8.47 3.87 -5.67
CA ALA A 93 8.19 4.41 -7.00
C ALA A 93 9.38 4.20 -7.96
N SER A 94 10.61 4.38 -7.49
CA SER A 94 11.82 4.14 -8.26
C SER A 94 12.02 2.65 -8.58
N LEU A 95 11.80 1.78 -7.59
CA LEU A 95 11.86 0.33 -7.76
C LEU A 95 10.86 -0.14 -8.83
N LEU A 96 9.63 0.36 -8.77
CA LEU A 96 8.57 0.03 -9.70
C LEU A 96 8.89 0.51 -11.13
N ALA A 97 9.39 1.74 -11.28
CA ALA A 97 9.80 2.28 -12.57
C ALA A 97 10.90 1.43 -13.23
N ALA A 98 11.80 0.86 -12.43
CA ALA A 98 12.87 -0.01 -12.91
C ALA A 98 12.36 -1.39 -13.39
N GLN A 99 11.19 -1.84 -12.95
CA GLN A 99 10.66 -3.16 -13.34
C GLN A 99 10.14 -3.20 -14.77
N ASN A 100 9.69 -2.08 -15.32
CA ASN A 100 9.17 -1.97 -16.68
C ASN A 100 8.14 -3.08 -17.02
N PHE A 101 7.14 -3.25 -16.16
CA PHE A 101 6.08 -4.24 -16.36
C PHE A 101 5.25 -3.90 -17.59
N HIS A 102 5.15 -4.85 -18.52
CA HIS A 102 4.24 -4.84 -19.65
C HIS A 102 2.90 -5.51 -19.29
N ASP A 103 1.96 -5.51 -20.23
CA ASP A 103 0.58 -5.94 -20.01
C ASP A 103 0.42 -7.43 -19.61
N THR A 104 1.39 -8.27 -19.90
CA THR A 104 1.40 -9.68 -19.50
C THR A 104 2.36 -9.84 -18.31
N PRO A 105 1.88 -10.14 -17.09
CA PRO A 105 2.74 -10.34 -15.95
C PRO A 105 3.55 -11.63 -16.09
N ASP A 106 4.87 -11.49 -16.07
CA ASP A 106 5.79 -12.61 -15.87
C ASP A 106 5.80 -12.94 -14.36
N LEU A 107 5.32 -14.13 -14.00
CA LEU A 107 5.19 -14.56 -12.60
C LEU A 107 6.52 -14.55 -11.86
N GLY A 108 7.63 -14.93 -12.52
CA GLY A 108 8.95 -14.90 -11.92
C GLY A 108 9.41 -13.47 -11.60
N ARG A 109 9.19 -12.54 -12.52
CA ARG A 109 9.50 -11.11 -12.31
C ARG A 109 8.62 -10.50 -11.23
N LEU A 110 7.33 -10.88 -11.19
CA LEU A 110 6.40 -10.38 -10.19
C LEU A 110 6.76 -10.88 -8.78
N ALA A 111 7.15 -12.16 -8.66
CA ALA A 111 7.65 -12.72 -7.40
C ALA A 111 8.94 -12.04 -6.93
N ALA A 112 9.89 -11.82 -7.83
CA ALA A 112 11.13 -11.11 -7.51
C ALA A 112 10.85 -9.65 -7.08
N TRP A 113 9.93 -8.97 -7.75
CA TRP A 113 9.51 -7.62 -7.36
C TRP A 113 8.84 -7.58 -5.99
N GLN A 114 7.94 -8.52 -5.69
CA GLN A 114 7.32 -8.64 -4.38
C GLN A 114 8.36 -8.81 -3.27
N GLN A 115 9.35 -9.67 -3.49
CA GLN A 115 10.45 -9.85 -2.53
C GLN A 115 11.25 -8.56 -2.33
N GLN A 116 11.64 -7.87 -3.39
CA GLN A 116 12.36 -6.60 -3.32
C GLN A 116 11.56 -5.52 -2.59
N GLN A 117 10.25 -5.46 -2.84
CA GLN A 117 9.34 -4.55 -2.16
C GLN A 117 9.27 -4.85 -0.65
N ARG A 118 9.16 -6.13 -0.27
CA ARG A 118 9.14 -6.56 1.12
C ARG A 118 10.46 -6.23 1.83
N GLU A 119 11.59 -6.49 1.21
CA GLU A 119 12.92 -6.13 1.74
C GLU A 119 13.05 -4.61 1.92
N LEU A 120 12.54 -3.81 0.99
CA LEU A 120 12.51 -2.37 1.10
C LEU A 120 11.68 -1.89 2.30
N ARG A 121 10.48 -2.47 2.51
CA ARG A 121 9.61 -2.20 3.66
C ARG A 121 10.32 -2.54 4.98
N LEU A 122 10.88 -3.74 5.08
CA LEU A 122 11.60 -4.19 6.28
C LEU A 122 12.76 -3.26 6.64
N ARG A 123 13.53 -2.81 5.64
CA ARG A 123 14.67 -1.92 5.83
C ARG A 123 14.26 -0.53 6.27
N MET A 124 13.18 0.02 5.73
CA MET A 124 12.78 1.41 5.95
C MET A 124 11.77 1.60 7.09
N LEU A 125 10.90 0.62 7.30
CA LEU A 125 9.80 0.71 8.27
C LEU A 125 10.00 -0.21 9.48
N GLY A 126 10.84 -1.21 9.33
CA GLY A 126 11.06 -2.25 10.33
C GLY A 126 10.02 -3.38 10.27
N PRO A 127 10.28 -4.50 10.97
CA PRO A 127 9.47 -5.71 10.84
C PRO A 127 8.03 -5.54 11.35
N ARG A 128 7.85 -4.86 12.51
CA ARG A 128 6.53 -4.67 13.12
C ARG A 128 5.59 -3.87 12.21
N VAL A 129 6.04 -2.73 11.72
CA VAL A 129 5.24 -1.87 10.83
C VAL A 129 4.99 -2.56 9.49
N THR A 130 5.98 -3.28 8.96
CA THR A 130 5.83 -4.01 7.70
C THR A 130 4.76 -5.09 7.82
N GLU A 131 4.77 -5.88 8.88
CA GLU A 131 3.78 -6.92 9.11
C GLU A 131 2.39 -6.34 9.32
N GLU A 132 2.26 -5.33 10.18
CA GLU A 132 0.97 -4.71 10.49
C GLU A 132 0.33 -4.04 9.27
N TRP A 133 1.11 -3.32 8.47
CA TRP A 133 0.58 -2.54 7.37
C TRP A 133 0.45 -3.29 6.05
N PHE A 134 1.25 -4.32 5.84
CA PHE A 134 1.39 -4.98 4.55
C PHE A 134 1.31 -6.51 4.61
N GLY A 135 1.29 -7.10 5.81
CA GLY A 135 1.34 -8.55 5.97
C GLY A 135 0.19 -9.25 5.25
N ALA A 136 -1.03 -8.74 5.36
CA ALA A 136 -2.20 -9.31 4.67
C ALA A 136 -2.09 -9.18 3.15
N GLU A 137 -1.62 -8.02 2.65
CA GLU A 137 -1.40 -7.80 1.20
C GLU A 137 -0.31 -8.73 0.66
N ASP A 138 0.80 -8.86 1.40
CA ASP A 138 1.92 -9.72 1.02
C ASP A 138 1.51 -11.21 1.02
N ALA A 139 0.75 -11.66 2.02
CA ALA A 139 0.24 -13.03 2.09
C ALA A 139 -0.71 -13.34 0.92
N TYR A 140 -1.62 -12.42 0.61
CA TYR A 140 -2.56 -12.58 -0.49
C TYR A 140 -1.87 -12.63 -1.85
N LEU A 141 -0.89 -11.75 -2.09
CA LEU A 141 -0.10 -11.77 -3.33
C LEU A 141 0.75 -13.03 -3.45
N THR A 142 1.33 -13.50 -2.34
CA THR A 142 2.07 -14.77 -2.32
C THR A 142 1.17 -15.94 -2.71
N GLN A 143 -0.01 -16.03 -2.10
CA GLN A 143 -1.00 -17.06 -2.46
C GLN A 143 -1.39 -16.99 -3.95
N ALA A 144 -1.67 -15.79 -4.46
CA ALA A 144 -2.05 -15.60 -5.86
C ALA A 144 -0.92 -16.03 -6.83
N LEU A 145 0.33 -15.76 -6.50
CA LEU A 145 1.49 -16.19 -7.29
C LEU A 145 1.66 -17.73 -7.28
N GLU A 146 1.48 -18.36 -6.12
CA GLU A 146 1.56 -19.82 -6.00
C GLU A 146 0.44 -20.52 -6.79
N GLU A 147 -0.78 -20.00 -6.71
CA GLU A 147 -1.92 -20.55 -7.45
C GLU A 147 -1.78 -20.35 -8.96
N ALA A 148 -1.32 -19.19 -9.40
CA ALA A 148 -1.04 -18.94 -10.81
C ALA A 148 0.07 -19.83 -11.34
N GLY A 149 1.12 -20.11 -10.53
CA GLY A 149 2.18 -21.04 -10.86
C GLY A 149 1.69 -22.48 -11.01
N ARG A 150 0.75 -22.92 -10.17
CA ARG A 150 0.12 -24.24 -10.26
C ARG A 150 -0.81 -24.34 -11.47
N GLY A 151 -1.64 -23.33 -11.72
CA GLY A 151 -2.57 -23.28 -12.83
C GLY A 151 -1.87 -23.20 -14.21
N ALA A 152 -0.67 -22.64 -14.28
CA ALA A 152 0.13 -22.65 -15.50
C ALA A 152 0.64 -24.06 -15.88
N SER A 153 0.61 -25.00 -14.93
CA SER A 153 1.10 -26.38 -15.13
C SER A 153 -0.01 -27.39 -15.45
N ALA A 154 -1.27 -27.03 -15.28
CA ALA A 154 -2.41 -27.91 -15.58
C ALA A 154 -3.62 -27.07 -16.08
N PRO A 155 -4.36 -27.56 -17.09
CA PRO A 155 -5.63 -26.91 -17.47
C PRO A 155 -6.66 -27.06 -16.34
N PRO A 156 -7.62 -26.15 -16.20
CA PRO A 156 -8.66 -26.23 -15.18
C PRO A 156 -9.55 -27.44 -15.42
N ASP A 157 -9.83 -28.20 -14.38
CA ASP A 157 -10.65 -29.43 -14.46
C ASP A 157 -12.16 -29.15 -14.53
N ASN A 158 -12.58 -27.94 -14.15
CA ASN A 158 -13.99 -27.51 -14.13
C ASN A 158 -14.14 -25.98 -14.25
N GLU A 159 -15.41 -25.52 -14.43
CA GLU A 159 -15.72 -24.10 -14.60
C GLU A 159 -15.41 -23.25 -13.34
N ASP A 160 -15.50 -23.83 -12.15
CA ASP A 160 -15.21 -23.12 -10.90
C ASP A 160 -13.72 -22.85 -10.78
N GLU A 161 -12.89 -23.81 -11.15
CA GLU A 161 -11.46 -23.65 -11.19
C GLU A 161 -10.99 -22.67 -12.26
N ALA A 162 -11.63 -22.69 -13.44
CA ALA A 162 -11.39 -21.69 -14.48
C ALA A 162 -11.74 -20.27 -14.02
N ARG A 163 -12.86 -20.09 -13.32
CA ARG A 163 -13.24 -18.79 -12.74
C ARG A 163 -12.28 -18.34 -11.65
N HIS A 164 -11.84 -19.26 -10.81
CA HIS A 164 -10.85 -18.97 -9.77
C HIS A 164 -9.50 -18.55 -10.37
N GLN A 165 -9.02 -19.24 -11.39
CA GLN A 165 -7.79 -18.87 -12.11
C GLN A 165 -7.91 -17.50 -12.79
N GLN A 166 -9.05 -17.18 -13.39
CA GLN A 166 -9.30 -15.85 -13.97
C GLN A 166 -9.29 -14.76 -12.89
N HIS A 167 -9.89 -15.04 -11.73
CA HIS A 167 -9.86 -14.11 -10.60
C HIS A 167 -8.43 -13.86 -10.12
N MET A 168 -7.63 -14.91 -9.92
CA MET A 168 -6.21 -14.76 -9.53
C MET A 168 -5.38 -13.96 -10.54
N GLN A 169 -5.59 -14.20 -11.83
CA GLN A 169 -4.93 -13.39 -12.87
C GLN A 169 -5.36 -11.93 -12.83
N GLN A 170 -6.63 -11.65 -12.49
CA GLN A 170 -7.08 -10.28 -12.29
C GLN A 170 -6.42 -9.63 -11.08
N VAL A 171 -6.31 -10.33 -9.97
CA VAL A 171 -5.60 -9.87 -8.76
C VAL A 171 -4.16 -9.51 -9.06
N LEU A 172 -3.45 -10.35 -9.82
CA LEU A 172 -2.06 -10.07 -10.21
C LEU A 172 -1.96 -8.84 -11.13
N ARG A 173 -2.90 -8.66 -12.06
CA ARG A 173 -2.97 -7.45 -12.90
C ARG A 173 -3.27 -6.20 -12.07
N ASP A 174 -4.17 -6.30 -11.11
CA ASP A 174 -4.53 -5.19 -10.24
C ASP A 174 -3.39 -4.83 -9.29
N ALA A 175 -2.65 -5.81 -8.78
CA ALA A 175 -1.43 -5.57 -8.00
C ALA A 175 -0.38 -4.79 -8.80
N VAL A 176 -0.14 -5.17 -10.06
CA VAL A 176 0.78 -4.45 -10.95
C VAL A 176 0.24 -3.05 -11.29
N SER A 177 -1.06 -2.90 -11.53
CA SER A 177 -1.66 -1.62 -11.89
C SER A 177 -1.78 -0.66 -10.71
N SER A 178 -2.06 -1.17 -9.50
CA SER A 178 -2.10 -0.36 -8.28
C SER A 178 -0.70 0.10 -7.85
N ALA A 179 0.31 -0.68 -8.19
CA ALA A 179 1.70 -0.33 -7.97
C ALA A 179 2.22 0.79 -8.90
N ARG A 180 1.44 1.26 -9.90
CA ARG A 180 1.80 2.39 -10.77
C ARG A 180 1.31 3.72 -10.19
N PRO A 181 2.06 4.40 -9.30
CA PRO A 181 1.54 5.54 -8.56
C PRO A 181 1.37 6.84 -9.35
N ALA A 182 1.86 6.99 -10.56
CA ALA A 182 2.10 8.35 -11.06
C ALA A 182 1.56 8.70 -12.45
N GLN A 183 1.02 7.79 -13.22
CA GLN A 183 0.52 8.19 -14.56
C GLN A 183 -0.86 8.88 -14.52
N ARG A 184 -1.48 9.00 -13.34
CA ARG A 184 -2.78 9.69 -13.20
C ARG A 184 -2.69 11.19 -12.94
N TYR A 185 -1.48 11.76 -12.80
CA TYR A 185 -1.26 13.19 -12.56
C TYR A 185 -0.17 13.78 -13.48
N ALA A 186 -0.17 13.43 -14.75
CA ALA A 186 0.42 14.32 -15.72
C ALA A 186 -0.58 15.48 -15.93
N PRO A 187 -0.27 16.75 -15.56
CA PRO A 187 -1.09 17.85 -15.98
C PRO A 187 -1.09 17.85 -17.51
N ALA A 188 -2.29 17.97 -18.10
CA ALA A 188 -2.40 18.17 -19.53
C ALA A 188 -1.50 19.36 -19.88
N ALA A 189 -0.48 19.13 -20.69
CA ALA A 189 0.34 20.19 -21.25
C ALA A 189 -0.56 21.03 -22.14
N ASN A 190 -0.78 22.28 -21.73
CA ASN A 190 -1.30 23.34 -22.59
C ASN A 190 -0.17 23.88 -23.44
#